data_373906ed8889748d2cf245184c6b5aa6
#
_entry.id   373906ed8889748d2cf245184c6b5aa6
#
_cell.length_a   1.000
_cell.length_b   1.000
_cell.length_c   1.000
_cell.angle_alpha   90.00
_cell.angle_beta   90.00
_cell.angle_gamma   90.00
#
_symmetry.space_group_name_H-M   'P 1'
#
loop_
_entity.id
_entity.type
_entity.pdbx_description
1 polymer ?
#
loop_
_entity_poly.entity_id
_entity_poly.type
_entity_poly.pdbx_seq_one_letter_code
_entity_poly.pdbx_strand_id
1 'polypeptide(L)'
;MEQLPEPNTSVIVSKEKVSMTDLSALTAITGHEYAMFTKGQERLVIRGNEIMVDVDIEAAERLAGEGYKWSGHTHPGFDTNCLIASAGDKAILECFAHKTSVIYNSKGEFRTFER
;
A
#
# COMPACT_ATOMS: atom_id res chain seq x y z
N MET A 1 -8.50 6.46 10.29
CA MET A 1 -7.83 5.62 11.31
C MET A 1 -7.59 6.45 12.55
N GLU A 2 -7.99 5.95 13.69
CA GLU A 2 -7.82 6.68 14.96
C GLU A 2 -6.41 6.57 15.51
N GLN A 3 -5.74 5.45 15.23
CA GLN A 3 -4.37 5.22 15.65
C GLN A 3 -3.53 4.76 14.47
N LEU A 4 -2.31 5.32 14.37
CA LEU A 4 -1.34 4.87 13.38
C LEU A 4 -0.70 3.56 13.86
N PRO A 5 -0.50 2.58 12.98
CA PRO A 5 0.35 1.44 13.32
C PRO A 5 1.77 1.92 13.54
N GLU A 6 2.52 1.20 14.37
CA GLU A 6 3.94 1.46 14.53
C GLU A 6 4.68 1.14 13.23
N PRO A 7 5.86 1.74 12.98
CA PRO A 7 6.66 1.42 11.80
C PRO A 7 6.90 -0.08 11.69
N ASN A 8 6.79 -0.60 10.46
CA ASN A 8 6.98 -2.02 10.11
C ASN A 8 5.95 -2.95 10.78
N THR A 9 4.76 -2.45 11.06
CA THR A 9 3.65 -3.24 11.59
C THR A 9 2.38 -3.01 10.75
N SER A 10 1.34 -3.76 11.07
CA SER A 10 0.07 -3.69 10.35
C SER A 10 -1.12 -3.54 11.30
N VAL A 11 -2.24 -3.09 10.74
CA VAL A 11 -3.51 -2.98 11.45
C VAL A 11 -4.65 -3.32 10.50
N ILE A 12 -5.70 -3.95 11.02
CA ILE A 12 -6.93 -4.22 10.27
C ILE A 12 -8.00 -3.24 10.74
N VAL A 13 -8.60 -2.53 9.80
CA VAL A 13 -9.69 -1.58 10.07
C VAL A 13 -10.83 -1.82 9.08
N SER A 14 -12.02 -1.29 9.35
CA SER A 14 -13.13 -1.38 8.42
C SER A 14 -12.98 -0.35 7.29
N LYS A 15 -13.59 -0.62 6.14
CA LYS A 15 -13.38 0.15 4.91
C LYS A 15 -13.66 1.64 5.03
N GLU A 16 -14.60 2.03 5.89
CA GLU A 16 -14.94 3.45 6.09
C GLU A 16 -13.91 4.21 6.92
N LYS A 17 -12.93 3.51 7.51
CA LYS A 17 -11.93 4.12 8.39
C LYS A 17 -10.67 4.57 7.67
N VAL A 18 -10.44 4.10 6.45
CA VAL A 18 -9.21 4.42 5.73
C VAL A 18 -9.44 4.39 4.21
N SER A 19 -8.78 5.30 3.51
CA SER A 19 -8.71 5.34 2.05
C SER A 19 -7.25 5.53 1.62
N MET A 20 -6.96 5.36 0.33
CA MET A 20 -5.63 5.65 -0.20
C MET A 20 -5.27 7.13 -0.05
N THR A 21 -6.25 8.03 -0.09
CA THR A 21 -6.02 9.47 0.16
C THR A 21 -5.55 9.68 1.59
N ASP A 22 -6.11 8.97 2.56
CA ASP A 22 -5.66 9.02 3.95
C ASP A 22 -4.21 8.56 4.06
N LEU A 23 -3.85 7.47 3.38
CA LEU A 23 -2.49 6.93 3.40
C LEU A 23 -1.50 7.89 2.75
N SER A 24 -1.91 8.56 1.68
CA SER A 24 -1.11 9.61 1.04
C SER A 24 -0.79 10.74 2.04
N ALA A 25 -1.79 11.20 2.80
CA ALA A 25 -1.60 12.21 3.82
C ALA A 25 -0.65 11.73 4.93
N LEU A 26 -0.79 10.47 5.35
CA LEU A 26 0.09 9.89 6.36
C LEU A 26 1.52 9.76 5.86
N THR A 27 1.72 9.40 4.60
CA THR A 27 3.04 9.37 3.97
C THR A 27 3.67 10.77 3.98
N ALA A 28 2.88 11.80 3.71
CA ALA A 28 3.36 13.18 3.77
C ALA A 28 3.82 13.59 5.18
N ILE A 29 3.10 13.12 6.20
CA ILE A 29 3.39 13.47 7.60
C ILE A 29 4.57 12.66 8.14
N THR A 30 4.62 11.36 7.86
CA THR A 30 5.60 10.44 8.48
C THR A 30 6.83 10.18 7.63
N GLY A 31 6.75 10.36 6.31
CA GLY A 31 7.81 9.99 5.38
C GLY A 31 7.92 8.48 5.16
N HIS A 32 6.97 7.70 5.65
CA HIS A 32 6.97 6.25 5.51
C HIS A 32 6.05 5.78 4.38
N GLU A 33 6.35 4.62 3.80
CA GLU A 33 5.47 3.95 2.84
C GLU A 33 4.34 3.23 3.58
N TYR A 34 3.17 3.22 2.97
CA TYR A 34 2.01 2.48 3.45
C TYR A 34 1.47 1.62 2.32
N ALA A 35 0.98 0.43 2.63
CA ALA A 35 0.29 -0.42 1.67
C ALA A 35 -1.09 -0.77 2.22
N MET A 36 -2.07 -0.91 1.34
CA MET A 36 -3.43 -1.29 1.72
C MET A 36 -3.88 -2.50 0.92
N PHE A 37 -4.39 -3.49 1.64
CA PHE A 37 -4.96 -4.70 1.07
C PHE A 37 -6.43 -4.78 1.46
N THR A 38 -7.26 -5.25 0.54
CA THR A 38 -8.71 -5.25 0.68
C THR A 38 -9.25 -6.67 0.67
N LYS A 39 -10.12 -6.98 1.62
CA LYS A 39 -10.87 -8.22 1.66
C LYS A 39 -12.28 -7.90 2.17
N GLY A 40 -13.25 -7.78 1.24
CA GLY A 40 -14.61 -7.38 1.61
C GLY A 40 -14.63 -6.03 2.32
N GLN A 41 -15.11 -5.99 3.53
CA GLN A 41 -15.18 -4.77 4.35
C GLN A 41 -13.89 -4.49 5.13
N GLU A 42 -12.95 -5.42 5.12
CA GLU A 42 -11.69 -5.28 5.84
C GLU A 42 -10.65 -4.55 5.01
N ARG A 43 -9.87 -3.71 5.67
CA ARG A 43 -8.69 -3.05 5.12
C ARG A 43 -7.50 -3.38 5.99
N LEU A 44 -6.54 -4.11 5.43
CA LEU A 44 -5.26 -4.36 6.07
C LEU A 44 -4.32 -3.25 5.65
N VAL A 45 -3.86 -2.45 6.60
CA VAL A 45 -2.91 -1.37 6.36
C VAL A 45 -1.58 -1.77 6.97
N ILE A 46 -0.53 -1.76 6.15
CA ILE A 46 0.83 -2.07 6.60
C ILE A 46 1.63 -0.78 6.50
N ARG A 47 2.24 -0.36 7.60
CA ARG A 47 3.17 0.77 7.64
C ARG A 47 4.58 0.24 7.48
N GLY A 48 5.30 0.73 6.49
CA GLY A 48 6.72 0.42 6.28
C GLY A 48 7.62 1.46 6.92
N ASN A 49 8.70 1.75 6.23
CA ASN A 49 9.67 2.80 6.59
C ASN A 49 9.81 3.77 5.41
N GLU A 50 10.90 4.58 5.38
CA GLU A 50 11.10 5.57 4.33
C GLU A 50 11.37 4.97 2.95
N ILE A 51 11.70 3.68 2.88
CA ILE A 51 12.16 3.02 1.66
C ILE A 51 11.17 1.98 1.16
N MET A 52 10.54 1.22 2.08
CA MET A 52 9.76 0.05 1.71
C MET A 52 8.67 -0.30 2.73
N VAL A 53 7.68 -1.06 2.26
CA VAL A 53 6.77 -1.82 3.10
C VAL A 53 7.31 -3.25 3.13
N ASP A 54 7.40 -3.84 4.33
CA ASP A 54 7.96 -5.18 4.51
C ASP A 54 6.94 -6.26 4.14
N VAL A 55 6.71 -6.42 2.84
CA VAL A 55 5.89 -7.49 2.27
C VAL A 55 6.72 -8.18 1.21
N ASP A 56 7.23 -9.37 1.53
CA ASP A 56 7.97 -10.17 0.57
C ASP A 56 7.01 -11.06 -0.26
N ILE A 57 7.56 -11.82 -1.20
CA ILE A 57 6.78 -12.68 -2.09
C ILE A 57 5.96 -13.70 -1.30
N GLU A 58 6.55 -14.30 -0.26
CA GLU A 58 5.86 -15.28 0.58
C GLU A 58 4.65 -14.67 1.30
N ALA A 59 4.82 -13.48 1.87
CA ALA A 59 3.73 -12.76 2.53
C ALA A 59 2.64 -12.38 1.52
N ALA A 60 3.02 -11.92 0.32
CA ALA A 60 2.07 -11.58 -0.73
C ALA A 60 1.27 -12.79 -1.19
N GLU A 61 1.92 -13.93 -1.37
CA GLU A 61 1.23 -15.17 -1.75
C GLU A 61 0.25 -15.62 -0.67
N ARG A 62 0.62 -15.47 0.60
CA ARG A 62 -0.28 -15.78 1.72
C ARG A 62 -1.50 -14.87 1.73
N LEU A 63 -1.31 -13.56 1.57
CA LEU A 63 -2.41 -12.60 1.52
C LEU A 63 -3.34 -12.88 0.35
N ALA A 64 -2.79 -13.15 -0.83
CA ALA A 64 -3.58 -13.51 -2.00
C ALA A 64 -4.38 -14.79 -1.76
N GLY A 65 -3.77 -15.79 -1.13
CA GLY A 65 -4.44 -17.05 -0.78
C GLY A 65 -5.56 -16.87 0.24
N GLU A 66 -5.47 -15.85 1.09
CA GLU A 66 -6.50 -15.50 2.06
C GLU A 66 -7.64 -14.67 1.45
N GLY A 67 -7.54 -14.28 0.18
CA GLY A 67 -8.57 -13.54 -0.53
C GLY A 67 -8.37 -12.03 -0.56
N TYR A 68 -7.23 -11.52 -0.11
CA TYR A 68 -6.93 -10.10 -0.20
C TYR A 68 -6.58 -9.68 -1.62
N LYS A 69 -6.90 -8.43 -1.94
CA LYS A 69 -6.44 -7.74 -3.15
C LYS A 69 -5.52 -6.61 -2.72
N TRP A 70 -4.51 -6.33 -3.51
CA TRP A 70 -3.62 -5.20 -3.24
C TRP A 70 -4.22 -3.93 -3.82
N SER A 71 -4.81 -3.11 -2.96
CA SER A 71 -5.52 -1.90 -3.38
C SER A 71 -4.58 -0.78 -3.78
N GLY A 72 -3.40 -0.70 -3.16
CA GLY A 72 -2.42 0.31 -3.48
C GLY A 72 -1.37 0.49 -2.40
N HIS A 73 -0.40 1.35 -2.69
CA HIS A 73 0.62 1.73 -1.72
C HIS A 73 1.09 3.16 -1.99
N THR A 74 1.87 3.71 -1.08
CA THR A 74 2.37 5.06 -1.19
C THR A 74 3.89 5.06 -1.34
N HIS A 75 4.40 6.02 -2.11
CA HIS A 75 5.82 6.33 -2.17
C HIS A 75 6.01 7.76 -1.63
N PRO A 76 6.86 7.96 -0.61
CA PRO A 76 7.12 9.31 -0.08
C PRO A 76 7.68 10.22 -1.16
N GLY A 77 7.26 11.49 -1.16
CA GLY A 77 7.72 12.49 -2.10
C GLY A 77 6.56 13.22 -2.75
N PHE A 78 6.83 14.38 -3.33
CA PHE A 78 5.81 15.30 -3.81
C PHE A 78 5.80 15.46 -5.34
N ASP A 79 6.61 14.72 -6.06
CA ASP A 79 6.66 14.81 -7.53
C ASP A 79 6.15 13.52 -8.19
N THR A 80 5.99 13.58 -9.51
CA THR A 80 5.45 12.46 -10.29
C THR A 80 6.45 11.31 -10.47
N ASN A 81 7.74 11.53 -10.21
CA ASN A 81 8.73 10.46 -10.25
C ASN A 81 8.49 9.44 -9.14
N CYS A 82 7.84 9.86 -8.05
CA CYS A 82 7.45 8.96 -6.96
C CYS A 82 6.36 7.97 -7.36
N LEU A 83 5.71 8.17 -8.52
CA LEU A 83 4.61 7.33 -9.00
C LEU A 83 5.07 6.19 -9.90
N ILE A 84 6.37 5.96 -10.01
CA ILE A 84 6.93 4.89 -10.83
C ILE A 84 7.04 3.61 -10.01
N ALA A 85 6.42 2.54 -10.52
CA ALA A 85 6.49 1.23 -9.86
C ALA A 85 7.90 0.64 -9.99
N SER A 86 8.43 0.11 -8.89
CA SER A 86 9.69 -0.62 -8.89
C SER A 86 9.48 -2.04 -9.44
N ALA A 87 10.60 -2.71 -9.76
CA ALA A 87 10.55 -4.13 -10.13
C ALA A 87 9.98 -4.97 -8.97
N GLY A 88 10.29 -4.61 -7.73
CA GLY A 88 9.73 -5.26 -6.55
C GLY A 88 8.22 -5.08 -6.45
N ASP A 89 7.70 -3.88 -6.75
CA ASP A 89 6.27 -3.61 -6.76
C ASP A 89 5.56 -4.53 -7.75
N LYS A 90 6.11 -4.69 -8.94
CA LYS A 90 5.53 -5.55 -9.98
C LYS A 90 5.57 -7.02 -9.60
N ALA A 91 6.66 -7.47 -8.97
CA ALA A 91 6.79 -8.85 -8.51
C ALA A 91 5.75 -9.18 -7.43
N ILE A 92 5.49 -8.26 -6.51
CA ILE A 92 4.45 -8.42 -5.50
C ILE A 92 3.06 -8.48 -6.15
N LEU A 93 2.80 -7.61 -7.12
CA LEU A 93 1.50 -7.60 -7.80
C LEU A 93 1.22 -8.91 -8.55
N GLU A 94 2.26 -9.56 -9.09
CA GLU A 94 2.11 -10.86 -9.76
C GLU A 94 1.57 -11.96 -8.84
N CYS A 95 1.72 -11.82 -7.53
CA CYS A 95 1.19 -12.78 -6.57
C CYS A 95 -0.34 -12.74 -6.45
N PHE A 96 -0.96 -11.67 -6.94
CA PHE A 96 -2.41 -11.46 -6.83
C PHE A 96 -3.11 -11.74 -8.17
N ALA A 97 -4.40 -12.02 -8.10
CA ALA A 97 -5.18 -12.36 -9.30
C ALA A 97 -5.47 -11.13 -10.19
N HIS A 98 -5.46 -9.93 -9.63
CA HIS A 98 -5.74 -8.71 -10.38
C HIS A 98 -4.49 -8.20 -11.11
N LYS A 99 -4.71 -7.46 -12.19
CA LYS A 99 -3.62 -7.05 -13.10
C LYS A 99 -2.99 -5.73 -12.73
N THR A 100 -3.68 -4.89 -11.96
CA THR A 100 -3.24 -3.53 -11.69
C THR A 100 -3.34 -3.20 -10.21
N SER A 101 -2.53 -2.26 -9.77
CA SER A 101 -2.63 -1.63 -8.47
C SER A 101 -2.28 -0.15 -8.63
N VAL A 102 -2.27 0.62 -7.54
CA VAL A 102 -2.15 2.07 -7.60
C VAL A 102 -1.03 2.54 -6.67
N ILE A 103 -0.28 3.54 -7.11
CA ILE A 103 0.72 4.21 -6.29
C ILE A 103 0.26 5.65 -6.07
N TYR A 104 0.31 6.10 -4.81
CA TYR A 104 0.06 7.49 -4.43
C TYR A 104 1.36 8.10 -3.91
N ASN A 105 1.60 9.39 -4.23
CA ASN A 105 2.69 10.14 -3.62
C ASN A 105 2.16 10.96 -2.43
N SER A 106 3.05 11.72 -1.77
CA SER A 106 2.70 12.53 -0.60
C SER A 106 1.78 13.72 -0.92
N LYS A 107 1.63 14.06 -2.20
CA LYS A 107 0.77 15.15 -2.65
C LYS A 107 -0.67 14.69 -2.96
N GLY A 108 -0.93 13.38 -2.92
CA GLY A 108 -2.23 12.82 -3.27
C GLY A 108 -2.39 12.52 -4.76
N GLU A 109 -1.34 12.71 -5.55
CA GLU A 109 -1.33 12.29 -6.94
C GLU A 109 -1.18 10.78 -7.00
N PHE A 110 -1.74 10.16 -8.02
CA PHE A 110 -1.68 8.71 -8.13
C PHE A 110 -1.51 8.25 -9.58
N ARG A 111 -1.03 7.03 -9.72
CA ARG A 111 -0.89 6.36 -11.01
C ARG A 111 -1.13 4.87 -10.84
N THR A 112 -1.90 4.29 -11.78
CA THR A 112 -2.10 2.85 -11.85
C THR A 112 -0.88 2.21 -12.50
N PHE A 113 -0.43 1.07 -11.99
CA PHE A 113 0.64 0.29 -12.61
C PHE A 113 0.20 -1.15 -12.84
N GLU A 114 0.85 -1.80 -13.80
CA GLU A 114 0.57 -3.19 -14.17
C GLU A 114 1.74 -4.10 -13.78
N ARG A 115 1.39 -5.35 -13.53
CA ARG A 115 2.39 -6.38 -13.29
C ARG A 115 3.18 -6.74 -14.55
#